data_ed9e0280381bd5376864c5a666442bd2
#
_entry.id   ed9e0280381bd5376864c5a666442bd2
#
_cell.length_a   1.000
_cell.length_b   1.000
_cell.length_c   1.000
_cell.angle_alpha   90.00
_cell.angle_beta   90.00
_cell.angle_gamma   90.00
#
_symmetry.space_group_name_H-M   'P 1'
#
loop_
_entity.id
_entity.type
_entity.pdbx_description
1 polymer ?
#
loop_
_entity_poly.entity_id
_entity_poly.type
_entity_poly.pdbx_seq_one_letter_code
_entity_poly.pdbx_strand_id
1 'polypeptide(L)'
;DNHISQSDVAQKSGLHLGSIHRILHGWQPLMPNTLQRIADALGVEYYILNGENAVQRSLNMEEVCGYLEYKGTITKVNSVYDVKCWLKSIEGSMPVQEDEPLVIRSKVYEDITSAQPVPVAERKYNVKCSDEGYAYFYQNVPFSNFWAGDTQLEFDGHKFNSSEAVFMYQKAMLFGDTEVASKIVETDNDSSFETLLKRCTAVKKLGRKVRGFVQETWDAECYGMMYNAVQCKAEYDMEFRSLLLSPKYAGMTFVEATHRDVIWANGLSIKQSMELGRAGWIGQNLLGQAL
;
A
#
# COMPACT_ATOMS: atom_id res chain seq x y z
N ASP A 1 20.92 -21.85 -20.49
CA ASP A 1 19.53 -21.46 -20.13
C ASP A 1 19.40 -21.54 -18.62
N ASN A 2 19.74 -20.46 -17.92
CA ASN A 2 19.50 -20.35 -16.49
C ASN A 2 18.10 -19.76 -16.30
N HIS A 3 17.09 -20.61 -16.22
CA HIS A 3 15.76 -20.22 -15.76
C HIS A 3 15.84 -19.83 -14.29
N ILE A 4 15.73 -18.55 -13.98
CA ILE A 4 15.62 -18.04 -12.61
C ILE A 4 14.13 -18.01 -12.27
N SER A 5 13.70 -18.88 -11.37
CA SER A 5 12.30 -18.90 -10.91
C SER A 5 12.02 -17.81 -9.88
N GLN A 6 10.73 -17.47 -9.66
CA GLN A 6 10.33 -16.55 -8.57
C GLN A 6 10.81 -17.06 -7.21
N SER A 7 10.86 -18.37 -7.00
CA SER A 7 11.39 -18.98 -5.77
C SER A 7 12.88 -18.73 -5.62
N ASP A 8 13.65 -18.81 -6.70
CA ASP A 8 15.09 -18.52 -6.65
C ASP A 8 15.35 -17.04 -6.33
N VAL A 9 14.58 -16.14 -6.95
CA VAL A 9 14.66 -14.71 -6.66
C VAL A 9 14.30 -14.45 -5.19
N ALA A 10 13.23 -15.04 -4.69
CA ALA A 10 12.83 -14.91 -3.30
C ALA A 10 13.90 -15.40 -2.34
N GLN A 11 14.44 -16.61 -2.58
CA GLN A 11 15.50 -17.20 -1.76
C GLN A 11 16.77 -16.34 -1.74
N LYS A 12 17.23 -15.91 -2.91
CA LYS A 12 18.48 -15.15 -3.04
C LYS A 12 18.35 -13.71 -2.54
N SER A 13 17.19 -13.07 -2.73
CA SER A 13 16.94 -11.71 -2.26
C SER A 13 16.59 -11.65 -0.78
N GLY A 14 16.29 -12.80 -0.13
CA GLY A 14 15.74 -12.86 1.21
C GLY A 14 14.33 -12.24 1.33
N LEU A 15 13.63 -12.06 0.21
CA LEU A 15 12.25 -11.64 0.18
C LEU A 15 11.33 -12.86 0.24
N HIS A 16 10.15 -12.69 0.83
CA HIS A 16 9.15 -13.75 0.81
C HIS A 16 8.63 -13.97 -0.61
N LEU A 17 8.42 -15.24 -1.02
CA LEU A 17 7.90 -15.58 -2.35
C LEU A 17 6.60 -14.84 -2.69
N GLY A 18 5.71 -14.70 -1.70
CA GLY A 18 4.48 -13.91 -1.84
C GLY A 18 4.73 -12.43 -2.14
N SER A 19 5.82 -11.84 -1.65
CA SER A 19 6.20 -10.45 -1.98
C SER A 19 6.66 -10.34 -3.42
N ILE A 20 7.50 -11.27 -3.89
CA ILE A 20 7.89 -11.34 -5.31
C ILE A 20 6.65 -11.49 -6.19
N HIS A 21 5.74 -12.40 -5.83
CA HIS A 21 4.51 -12.60 -6.57
C HIS A 21 3.65 -11.33 -6.62
N ARG A 22 3.45 -10.64 -5.48
CA ARG A 22 2.68 -9.38 -5.41
C ARG A 22 3.33 -8.25 -6.20
N ILE A 23 4.66 -8.12 -6.15
CA ILE A 23 5.39 -7.14 -6.95
C ILE A 23 5.16 -7.41 -8.44
N LEU A 24 5.28 -8.67 -8.87
CA LEU A 24 5.06 -9.06 -10.26
C LEU A 24 3.62 -8.83 -10.75
N HIS A 25 2.65 -8.90 -9.85
CA HIS A 25 1.25 -8.60 -10.16
C HIS A 25 0.86 -7.13 -9.90
N GLY A 26 1.79 -6.28 -9.43
CA GLY A 26 1.54 -4.87 -9.14
C GLY A 26 0.69 -4.63 -7.89
N TRP A 27 0.55 -5.65 -7.04
CA TRP A 27 -0.20 -5.59 -5.79
C TRP A 27 0.64 -5.09 -4.61
N GLN A 28 1.91 -4.84 -4.86
CA GLN A 28 2.84 -4.28 -3.89
C GLN A 28 3.78 -3.31 -4.59
N PRO A 29 3.97 -2.08 -4.06
CA PRO A 29 4.91 -1.14 -4.62
C PRO A 29 6.34 -1.66 -4.54
N LEU A 30 7.11 -1.41 -5.57
CA LEU A 30 8.52 -1.78 -5.63
C LEU A 30 9.36 -0.68 -4.97
N MET A 31 9.67 -0.87 -3.69
CA MET A 31 10.52 0.05 -2.93
C MET A 31 11.97 -0.02 -3.41
N PRO A 32 12.74 1.10 -3.36
CA PRO A 32 14.15 1.12 -3.79
C PRO A 32 15.01 0.02 -3.15
N ASN A 33 14.87 -0.19 -1.83
CA ASN A 33 15.58 -1.27 -1.13
C ASN A 33 15.17 -2.67 -1.60
N THR A 34 13.90 -2.86 -1.93
CA THR A 34 13.38 -4.12 -2.48
C THR A 34 13.92 -4.36 -3.88
N LEU A 35 13.97 -3.31 -4.70
CA LEU A 35 14.54 -3.38 -6.04
C LEU A 35 16.04 -3.71 -5.98
N GLN A 36 16.80 -3.08 -5.09
CA GLN A 36 18.22 -3.40 -4.87
C GLN A 36 18.41 -4.88 -4.51
N ARG A 37 17.65 -5.40 -3.55
CA ARG A 37 17.71 -6.81 -3.14
C ARG A 37 17.38 -7.78 -4.27
N ILE A 38 16.43 -7.42 -5.13
CA ILE A 38 16.09 -8.21 -6.34
C ILE A 38 17.25 -8.15 -7.34
N ALA A 39 17.81 -6.98 -7.58
CA ALA A 39 18.93 -6.78 -8.47
C ALA A 39 20.16 -7.60 -8.01
N ASP A 40 20.51 -7.52 -6.72
CA ASP A 40 21.59 -8.30 -6.10
C ASP A 40 21.35 -9.81 -6.25
N ALA A 41 20.12 -10.27 -6.02
CA ALA A 41 19.74 -11.69 -6.15
C ALA A 41 19.88 -12.22 -7.58
N LEU A 42 19.65 -11.36 -8.57
CA LEU A 42 19.77 -11.67 -9.98
C LEU A 42 21.20 -11.48 -10.52
N GLY A 43 22.11 -10.89 -9.73
CA GLY A 43 23.47 -10.55 -10.16
C GLY A 43 23.47 -9.48 -11.25
N VAL A 44 22.51 -8.53 -11.19
CA VAL A 44 22.41 -7.41 -12.11
C VAL A 44 22.74 -6.10 -11.40
N GLU A 45 23.40 -5.18 -12.11
CA GLU A 45 23.66 -3.85 -11.55
C GLU A 45 22.38 -3.00 -11.62
N TYR A 46 22.08 -2.34 -10.52
CA TYR A 46 20.96 -1.43 -10.41
C TYR A 46 21.45 -0.02 -10.11
N TYR A 47 21.15 0.90 -11.01
CA TYR A 47 21.51 2.31 -10.86
C TYR A 47 20.27 3.15 -10.68
N ILE A 48 20.16 3.82 -9.52
CA ILE A 48 19.20 4.92 -9.35
C ILE A 48 19.84 6.15 -10.01
N LEU A 49 19.30 6.59 -11.13
CA LEU A 49 19.69 7.89 -11.67
C LEU A 49 19.07 8.99 -10.82
N ASN A 50 19.86 9.50 -9.89
CA ASN A 50 19.58 10.77 -9.26
C ASN A 50 19.89 11.86 -10.29
N GLY A 51 18.88 12.39 -10.98
CA GLY A 51 19.05 13.68 -11.66
C GLY A 51 19.44 14.73 -10.62
N GLU A 52 20.27 15.71 -11.00
CA GLU A 52 20.83 16.73 -10.10
C GLU A 52 19.78 17.50 -9.26
N ASN A 53 18.49 17.31 -9.50
CA ASN A 53 17.37 17.89 -8.78
C ASN A 53 16.60 16.89 -7.88
N ALA A 54 17.05 15.65 -7.76
CA ALA A 54 16.32 14.62 -6.98
C ALA A 54 16.57 14.71 -5.47
N VAL A 55 17.52 15.52 -5.02
CA VAL A 55 17.87 15.65 -3.59
C VAL A 55 16.82 16.42 -2.78
N GLN A 56 15.87 17.09 -3.41
CA GLN A 56 14.81 17.86 -2.73
C GLN A 56 13.37 17.43 -3.04
N ARG A 57 13.16 16.44 -3.90
CA ARG A 57 11.83 15.86 -4.05
C ARG A 57 11.72 14.69 -3.08
N SER A 58 10.88 14.84 -2.06
CA SER A 58 10.27 13.69 -1.39
C SER A 58 9.96 12.67 -2.48
N LEU A 59 10.52 11.47 -2.36
CA LEU A 59 10.28 10.36 -3.29
C LEU A 59 8.76 10.21 -3.48
N ASN A 60 8.23 10.82 -4.51
CA ASN A 60 6.94 10.45 -5.03
C ASN A 60 7.10 9.00 -5.48
N MET A 61 6.43 8.08 -4.81
CA MET A 61 6.52 6.63 -5.04
C MET A 61 6.04 6.22 -6.45
N GLU A 62 5.62 7.18 -7.27
CA GLU A 62 5.14 6.98 -8.64
C GLU A 62 6.24 6.95 -9.70
N GLU A 63 7.47 7.39 -9.38
CA GLU A 63 8.58 7.40 -10.33
C GLU A 63 9.70 6.47 -9.89
N VAL A 64 9.51 5.17 -10.06
CA VAL A 64 10.65 4.25 -10.13
C VAL A 64 11.26 4.42 -11.51
N CYS A 65 12.31 5.22 -11.63
CA CYS A 65 13.11 5.27 -12.85
C CYS A 65 14.55 4.85 -12.55
N GLY A 66 15.07 3.98 -13.40
CA GLY A 66 16.42 3.45 -13.26
C GLY A 66 16.81 2.63 -14.48
N TYR A 67 17.94 1.96 -14.40
CA TYR A 67 18.39 1.03 -15.41
C TYR A 67 18.70 -0.31 -14.76
N LEU A 68 18.29 -1.39 -15.43
CA LEU A 68 18.65 -2.76 -15.08
C LEU A 68 19.56 -3.31 -16.17
N GLU A 69 20.69 -3.90 -15.78
CA GLU A 69 21.61 -4.55 -16.70
C GLU A 69 21.60 -6.06 -16.46
N TYR A 70 21.46 -6.83 -17.54
CA TYR A 70 21.56 -8.28 -17.52
C TYR A 70 22.30 -8.76 -18.78
N LYS A 71 23.38 -9.50 -18.58
CA LYS A 71 24.23 -10.03 -19.68
C LYS A 71 24.64 -8.95 -20.69
N GLY A 72 24.98 -7.75 -20.22
CA GLY A 72 25.41 -6.63 -21.04
C GLY A 72 24.28 -5.83 -21.72
N THR A 73 23.03 -6.18 -21.48
CA THR A 73 21.88 -5.44 -21.98
C THR A 73 21.33 -4.53 -20.88
N ILE A 74 21.37 -3.21 -21.14
CA ILE A 74 20.84 -2.22 -20.22
C ILE A 74 19.41 -1.87 -20.62
N THR A 75 18.47 -2.05 -19.71
CA THR A 75 17.05 -1.73 -19.90
C THR A 75 16.64 -0.61 -18.98
N LYS A 76 16.13 0.47 -19.53
CA LYS A 76 15.54 1.57 -18.74
C LYS A 76 14.20 1.11 -18.16
N VAL A 77 14.00 1.33 -16.87
CA VAL A 77 12.74 1.09 -16.18
C VAL A 77 12.23 2.40 -15.62
N ASN A 78 10.99 2.74 -15.91
CA ASN A 78 10.33 3.97 -15.45
C ASN A 78 9.12 3.64 -14.56
N SER A 79 8.85 2.36 -14.35
CA SER A 79 7.68 1.91 -13.58
C SER A 79 7.88 0.48 -13.06
N VAL A 80 7.07 0.10 -12.08
CA VAL A 80 6.94 -1.29 -11.62
C VAL A 80 6.60 -2.23 -12.76
N TYR A 81 5.87 -1.74 -13.76
CA TYR A 81 5.52 -2.54 -14.92
C TYR A 81 6.71 -2.85 -15.81
N ASP A 82 7.61 -1.90 -16.02
CA ASP A 82 8.83 -2.12 -16.81
C ASP A 82 9.70 -3.18 -16.15
N VAL A 83 9.80 -3.17 -14.82
CA VAL A 83 10.49 -4.24 -14.07
C VAL A 83 9.81 -5.59 -14.26
N LYS A 84 8.47 -5.65 -14.30
CA LYS A 84 7.73 -6.88 -14.60
C LYS A 84 8.02 -7.42 -15.98
N CYS A 85 7.99 -6.55 -16.99
CA CYS A 85 8.27 -6.91 -18.37
C CYS A 85 9.71 -7.42 -18.49
N TRP A 86 10.64 -6.74 -17.84
CA TRP A 86 12.03 -7.12 -17.81
C TRP A 86 12.25 -8.47 -17.13
N LEU A 87 11.68 -8.73 -15.96
CA LEU A 87 11.72 -10.03 -15.29
C LEU A 87 11.14 -11.14 -16.15
N LYS A 88 9.99 -10.91 -16.81
CA LYS A 88 9.40 -11.85 -17.76
C LYS A 88 10.30 -12.11 -18.96
N SER A 89 11.02 -11.11 -19.45
CA SER A 89 11.94 -11.26 -20.58
C SER A 89 13.15 -12.12 -20.24
N ILE A 90 13.63 -12.06 -18.98
CA ILE A 90 14.72 -12.94 -18.51
C ILE A 90 14.23 -14.38 -18.25
N GLU A 91 12.97 -14.56 -17.86
CA GLU A 91 12.36 -15.89 -17.70
C GLU A 91 12.06 -16.61 -19.01
N GLY A 92 12.33 -15.97 -20.17
CA GLY A 92 12.21 -16.61 -21.51
C GLY A 92 10.79 -16.80 -21.99
N SER A 93 9.81 -16.12 -21.39
CA SER A 93 8.42 -16.19 -21.83
C SER A 93 7.94 -14.85 -22.41
N MET A 94 7.93 -14.81 -23.73
CA MET A 94 7.34 -13.88 -24.69
C MET A 94 8.30 -12.86 -25.32
N PRO A 95 8.24 -12.71 -26.65
CA PRO A 95 8.92 -11.63 -27.35
C PRO A 95 8.24 -10.31 -26.99
N VAL A 96 9.05 -9.34 -26.55
CA VAL A 96 8.61 -7.95 -26.42
C VAL A 96 8.37 -7.44 -27.85
N GLN A 97 7.15 -7.10 -28.20
CA GLN A 97 6.89 -6.28 -29.37
C GLN A 97 7.35 -4.85 -29.07
N GLU A 98 8.33 -4.38 -29.85
CA GLU A 98 9.07 -3.13 -29.60
C GLU A 98 8.31 -1.84 -29.92
N ASP A 99 7.03 -1.84 -30.32
CA ASP A 99 6.46 -0.70 -31.03
C ASP A 99 5.23 -0.01 -30.43
N GLU A 100 4.95 -0.15 -29.14
CA GLU A 100 4.08 0.84 -28.49
C GLU A 100 4.59 1.12 -27.08
N PRO A 101 4.76 2.41 -26.68
CA PRO A 101 4.91 2.74 -25.26
C PRO A 101 3.61 2.34 -24.59
N LEU A 102 3.63 1.22 -23.87
CA LEU A 102 2.53 0.83 -23.00
C LEU A 102 2.46 1.86 -21.87
N VAL A 103 1.77 2.94 -22.16
CA VAL A 103 1.27 3.85 -21.16
C VAL A 103 0.18 3.09 -20.42
N ILE A 104 0.57 2.30 -19.43
CA ILE A 104 -0.38 1.91 -18.40
C ILE A 104 -0.58 3.16 -17.52
N ARG A 105 -1.39 4.04 -18.02
CA ARG A 105 -2.19 4.87 -17.15
C ARG A 105 -3.09 3.86 -16.46
N SER A 106 -2.89 3.64 -15.16
CA SER A 106 -3.89 2.88 -14.43
C SER A 106 -5.22 3.59 -14.72
N LYS A 107 -6.24 2.82 -15.05
CA LYS A 107 -7.58 3.37 -15.31
C LYS A 107 -8.01 4.29 -14.15
N VAL A 108 -7.54 3.97 -12.95
CA VAL A 108 -7.65 4.77 -11.73
C VAL A 108 -7.00 6.16 -11.87
N TYR A 109 -5.83 6.29 -12.49
CA TYR A 109 -5.15 7.58 -12.60
C TYR A 109 -5.86 8.52 -13.60
N GLU A 110 -6.38 7.99 -14.71
CA GLU A 110 -7.20 8.77 -15.66
C GLU A 110 -8.54 9.14 -15.05
N ASP A 111 -9.19 8.23 -14.32
CA ASP A 111 -10.44 8.51 -13.62
C ASP A 111 -10.25 9.51 -12.47
N ILE A 112 -9.12 9.48 -11.77
CA ILE A 112 -8.79 10.43 -10.70
C ILE A 112 -8.53 11.83 -11.27
N THR A 113 -7.81 11.93 -12.39
CA THR A 113 -7.43 13.23 -12.98
C THR A 113 -8.54 13.82 -13.87
N SER A 114 -9.43 13.00 -14.45
CA SER A 114 -10.53 13.42 -15.32
C SER A 114 -11.87 13.53 -14.61
N ALA A 115 -12.06 12.88 -13.45
CA ALA A 115 -13.27 13.00 -12.67
C ALA A 115 -13.35 14.42 -12.10
N GLN A 116 -14.30 15.22 -12.58
CA GLN A 116 -14.75 16.40 -11.85
C GLN A 116 -15.05 15.95 -10.42
N PRO A 117 -14.58 16.67 -9.38
CA PRO A 117 -14.90 16.30 -8.01
C PRO A 117 -16.42 16.27 -7.89
N VAL A 118 -16.98 15.08 -7.73
CA VAL A 118 -18.40 14.94 -7.39
C VAL A 118 -18.55 15.67 -6.06
N PRO A 119 -19.46 16.67 -5.95
CA PRO A 119 -19.69 17.32 -4.68
C PRO A 119 -20.15 16.26 -3.69
N VAL A 120 -19.25 15.79 -2.85
CA VAL A 120 -19.63 15.00 -1.68
C VAL A 120 -20.47 15.96 -0.84
N ALA A 121 -21.77 15.65 -0.71
CA ALA A 121 -22.63 16.37 0.21
C ALA A 121 -21.85 16.51 1.52
N GLU A 122 -21.71 17.74 2.04
CA GLU A 122 -20.81 18.10 3.15
C GLU A 122 -21.07 17.24 4.41
N ARG A 123 -20.72 15.98 4.37
CA ARG A 123 -20.65 15.16 5.58
C ARG A 123 -19.50 15.73 6.41
N LYS A 124 -19.82 16.28 7.56
CA LYS A 124 -18.82 16.82 8.48
C LYS A 124 -18.13 15.66 9.20
N TYR A 125 -17.02 15.22 8.66
CA TYR A 125 -16.16 14.26 9.34
C TYR A 125 -15.38 14.95 10.48
N ASN A 126 -15.12 14.20 11.55
CA ASN A 126 -14.31 14.68 12.66
C ASN A 126 -12.81 14.62 12.28
N VAL A 127 -12.40 15.48 11.36
CA VAL A 127 -11.00 15.71 11.00
C VAL A 127 -10.64 17.11 11.49
N LYS A 128 -9.59 17.23 12.28
CA LYS A 128 -9.06 18.47 12.81
C LYS A 128 -7.78 18.86 12.11
N CYS A 129 -7.79 19.98 11.41
CA CYS A 129 -6.60 20.52 10.75
C CYS A 129 -5.87 21.48 11.70
N SER A 130 -4.54 21.41 11.72
CA SER A 130 -3.70 22.39 12.41
C SER A 130 -3.07 23.37 11.42
N ASP A 131 -2.64 24.53 11.93
CA ASP A 131 -1.92 25.53 11.15
C ASP A 131 -0.53 25.02 10.67
N GLU A 132 -0.01 23.97 11.32
CA GLU A 132 1.25 23.29 10.94
C GLU A 132 1.08 22.32 9.75
N GLY A 133 -0.11 22.20 9.15
CA GLY A 133 -0.37 21.36 7.99
C GLY A 133 -0.65 19.90 8.34
N TYR A 134 -1.20 19.59 9.51
CA TYR A 134 -1.63 18.24 9.87
C TYR A 134 -3.15 18.11 9.87
N ALA A 135 -3.65 16.99 9.34
CA ALA A 135 -5.06 16.58 9.33
C ALA A 135 -5.25 15.39 10.28
N TYR A 136 -5.61 15.66 11.53
CA TYR A 136 -5.79 14.64 12.56
C TYR A 136 -7.17 14.00 12.48
N PHE A 137 -7.21 12.67 12.46
CA PHE A 137 -8.45 11.90 12.39
C PHE A 137 -8.40 10.68 13.32
N TYR A 138 -9.57 10.13 13.64
CA TYR A 138 -9.70 8.86 14.34
C TYR A 138 -11.12 8.31 14.15
N GLN A 139 -11.23 7.05 13.72
CA GLN A 139 -12.51 6.33 13.50
C GLN A 139 -13.61 7.14 12.77
N ASN A 140 -14.64 6.48 12.28
CA ASN A 140 -15.83 7.07 11.65
C ASN A 140 -15.53 8.15 10.60
N VAL A 141 -14.39 8.06 9.94
CA VAL A 141 -13.97 8.91 8.83
C VAL A 141 -13.39 8.04 7.71
N PRO A 142 -13.53 8.41 6.44
CA PRO A 142 -13.01 7.63 5.34
C PRO A 142 -11.51 7.34 5.40
N PHE A 143 -10.70 8.15 6.07
CA PHE A 143 -9.27 7.90 6.26
C PHE A 143 -8.95 6.72 7.19
N SER A 144 -9.89 6.32 8.05
CA SER A 144 -9.70 5.19 8.98
C SER A 144 -9.76 3.86 8.25
N ASN A 145 -8.91 2.90 8.63
CA ASN A 145 -9.01 1.52 8.17
C ASN A 145 -10.30 0.82 8.59
N PHE A 146 -10.96 1.32 9.64
CA PHE A 146 -12.24 0.81 10.13
C PHE A 146 -13.44 1.46 9.43
N TRP A 147 -13.21 2.19 8.36
CA TRP A 147 -14.26 2.74 7.51
C TRP A 147 -14.74 1.71 6.49
N ALA A 148 -16.03 1.68 6.23
CA ALA A 148 -16.65 0.99 5.08
C ALA A 148 -17.45 2.01 4.28
N GLY A 149 -17.14 2.14 3.01
CA GLY A 149 -17.91 2.91 2.04
C GLY A 149 -19.15 2.16 1.55
N ASP A 150 -19.81 2.75 0.58
CA ASP A 150 -21.02 2.15 -0.04
C ASP A 150 -20.67 1.00 -1.01
N THR A 151 -19.41 0.89 -1.43
CA THR A 151 -18.92 -0.13 -2.36
C THR A 151 -17.93 -1.05 -1.67
N GLN A 152 -18.04 -2.36 -1.94
CA GLN A 152 -17.05 -3.32 -1.46
C GLN A 152 -15.73 -3.19 -2.21
N LEU A 153 -14.64 -3.37 -1.49
CA LEU A 153 -13.29 -3.43 -2.04
C LEU A 153 -13.06 -4.81 -2.66
N GLU A 154 -12.42 -4.87 -3.82
CA GLU A 154 -12.04 -6.15 -4.45
C GLU A 154 -10.51 -6.31 -4.38
N PHE A 155 -10.06 -7.37 -3.71
CA PHE A 155 -8.64 -7.65 -3.55
C PHE A 155 -8.40 -9.17 -3.63
N ASP A 156 -7.46 -9.59 -4.46
CA ASP A 156 -7.08 -11.01 -4.62
C ASP A 156 -8.29 -11.94 -4.92
N GLY A 157 -9.26 -11.45 -5.72
CA GLY A 157 -10.48 -12.20 -6.07
C GLY A 157 -11.53 -12.29 -4.96
N HIS A 158 -11.33 -11.60 -3.85
CA HIS A 158 -12.26 -11.54 -2.72
C HIS A 158 -12.86 -10.13 -2.56
N LYS A 159 -14.03 -10.07 -1.93
CA LYS A 159 -14.72 -8.82 -1.58
C LYS A 159 -14.56 -8.52 -0.11
N PHE A 160 -14.26 -7.26 0.19
CA PHE A 160 -14.04 -6.75 1.54
C PHE A 160 -14.87 -5.49 1.77
N ASN A 161 -15.25 -5.25 3.03
CA ASN A 161 -15.96 -4.04 3.41
C ASN A 161 -15.03 -2.98 4.06
N SER A 162 -13.82 -3.35 4.42
CA SER A 162 -12.88 -2.44 5.09
C SER A 162 -11.44 -2.67 4.66
N SER A 163 -10.64 -1.61 4.63
CA SER A 163 -9.19 -1.73 4.39
C SER A 163 -8.47 -2.47 5.53
N GLU A 164 -9.01 -2.48 6.75
CA GLU A 164 -8.51 -3.33 7.84
C GLU A 164 -8.59 -4.81 7.46
N ALA A 165 -9.70 -5.24 6.82
CA ALA A 165 -9.85 -6.62 6.40
C ALA A 165 -8.89 -7.00 5.27
N VAL A 166 -8.71 -6.13 4.29
CA VAL A 166 -7.70 -6.31 3.23
C VAL A 166 -6.30 -6.45 3.83
N PHE A 167 -5.96 -5.58 4.79
CA PHE A 167 -4.67 -5.60 5.47
C PHE A 167 -4.44 -6.89 6.28
N MET A 168 -5.44 -7.34 7.05
CA MET A 168 -5.35 -8.56 7.84
C MET A 168 -5.36 -9.82 6.96
N TYR A 169 -6.08 -9.81 5.84
CA TYR A 169 -6.04 -10.86 4.83
C TYR A 169 -4.63 -11.02 4.25
N GLN A 170 -4.02 -9.92 3.81
CA GLN A 170 -2.66 -9.92 3.31
C GLN A 170 -1.67 -10.48 4.34
N LYS A 171 -1.84 -10.12 5.62
CA LYS A 171 -1.04 -10.68 6.72
C LYS A 171 -1.17 -12.21 6.80
N ALA A 172 -2.39 -12.72 6.75
CA ALA A 172 -2.62 -14.17 6.81
C ALA A 172 -1.99 -14.89 5.60
N MET A 173 -2.13 -14.31 4.41
CA MET A 173 -1.54 -14.85 3.18
C MET A 173 -0.01 -14.77 3.19
N LEU A 174 0.60 -13.73 3.78
CA LEU A 174 2.05 -13.61 3.94
C LEU A 174 2.64 -14.81 4.68
N PHE A 175 1.96 -15.27 5.72
CA PHE A 175 2.40 -16.37 6.55
C PHE A 175 1.80 -17.73 6.16
N GLY A 176 1.11 -17.80 5.02
CA GLY A 176 0.52 -19.05 4.48
C GLY A 176 -0.68 -19.56 5.28
N ASP A 177 -1.27 -18.75 6.16
CA ASP A 177 -2.43 -19.15 6.96
C ASP A 177 -3.75 -18.92 6.21
N THR A 178 -3.99 -19.76 5.21
CA THR A 178 -5.18 -19.68 4.35
C THR A 178 -6.50 -19.88 5.12
N GLU A 179 -6.47 -20.65 6.23
CA GLU A 179 -7.65 -20.82 7.08
C GLU A 179 -8.04 -19.51 7.76
N VAL A 180 -7.07 -18.78 8.31
CA VAL A 180 -7.32 -17.46 8.91
C VAL A 180 -7.68 -16.45 7.84
N ALA A 181 -7.06 -16.49 6.65
CA ALA A 181 -7.41 -15.63 5.52
C ALA A 181 -8.89 -15.80 5.14
N SER A 182 -9.38 -17.03 4.96
CA SER A 182 -10.80 -17.30 4.67
C SER A 182 -11.74 -16.79 5.76
N LYS A 183 -11.39 -17.02 7.04
CA LYS A 183 -12.16 -16.50 8.17
C LYS A 183 -12.22 -14.97 8.23
N ILE A 184 -11.17 -14.28 7.79
CA ILE A 184 -11.17 -12.82 7.69
C ILE A 184 -12.18 -12.36 6.64
N VAL A 185 -12.19 -12.99 5.45
CA VAL A 185 -13.16 -12.66 4.39
C VAL A 185 -14.59 -12.91 4.88
N GLU A 186 -14.85 -14.06 5.48
CA GLU A 186 -16.16 -14.42 6.03
C GLU A 186 -16.61 -13.42 7.11
N THR A 187 -15.73 -13.12 8.07
CA THR A 187 -16.04 -12.21 9.19
C THR A 187 -16.29 -10.78 8.71
N ASP A 188 -15.54 -10.29 7.72
CA ASP A 188 -15.73 -8.96 7.19
C ASP A 188 -17.03 -8.83 6.36
N ASN A 189 -17.53 -9.94 5.82
CA ASN A 189 -18.80 -10.00 5.09
C ASN A 189 -20.00 -10.45 5.96
N ASP A 190 -19.79 -10.71 7.24
CA ASP A 190 -20.86 -11.12 8.15
C ASP A 190 -21.74 -9.93 8.54
N SER A 191 -22.98 -9.94 8.06
CA SER A 191 -23.97 -8.89 8.33
C SER A 191 -24.59 -8.98 9.73
N SER A 192 -24.28 -10.01 10.52
CA SER A 192 -24.79 -10.17 11.89
C SER A 192 -24.15 -9.20 12.90
N PHE A 193 -23.01 -8.60 12.54
CA PHE A 193 -22.38 -7.61 13.41
C PHE A 193 -23.22 -6.34 13.51
N GLU A 194 -23.56 -5.95 14.74
CA GLU A 194 -24.35 -4.74 15.02
C GLU A 194 -23.70 -3.44 14.54
N THR A 195 -22.36 -3.40 14.51
CA THR A 195 -21.59 -2.23 14.10
C THR A 195 -20.34 -2.59 13.32
N LEU A 196 -19.95 -1.73 12.38
CA LEU A 196 -18.68 -1.83 11.66
C LEU A 196 -17.48 -1.94 12.60
N LEU A 197 -17.48 -1.20 13.70
CA LEU A 197 -16.41 -1.25 14.71
C LEU A 197 -16.24 -2.65 15.32
N LYS A 198 -17.36 -3.33 15.66
CA LYS A 198 -17.33 -4.71 16.19
C LYS A 198 -16.76 -5.67 15.13
N ARG A 199 -17.19 -5.55 13.88
CA ARG A 199 -16.75 -6.37 12.76
C ARG A 199 -15.24 -6.19 12.49
N CYS A 200 -14.76 -4.96 12.30
CA CYS A 200 -13.33 -4.69 12.10
C CYS A 200 -12.48 -5.13 13.31
N THR A 201 -13.02 -5.01 14.54
CA THR A 201 -12.34 -5.52 15.74
C THR A 201 -12.22 -7.05 15.72
N ALA A 202 -13.22 -7.77 15.23
CA ALA A 202 -13.17 -9.21 15.07
C ALA A 202 -12.16 -9.62 14.02
N VAL A 203 -12.14 -8.96 12.87
CA VAL A 203 -11.13 -9.11 11.81
C VAL A 203 -9.71 -8.89 12.35
N LYS A 204 -9.48 -7.80 13.07
CA LYS A 204 -8.17 -7.50 13.69
C LYS A 204 -7.74 -8.59 14.69
N LYS A 205 -8.69 -9.17 15.44
CA LYS A 205 -8.42 -10.31 16.34
C LYS A 205 -7.98 -11.56 15.58
N LEU A 206 -8.55 -11.83 14.41
CA LEU A 206 -8.12 -12.93 13.53
C LEU A 206 -6.70 -12.71 13.02
N GLY A 207 -6.38 -11.51 12.54
CA GLY A 207 -5.04 -11.16 12.08
C GLY A 207 -3.96 -11.28 13.17
N ARG A 208 -4.34 -11.18 14.46
CA ARG A 208 -3.42 -11.43 15.60
C ARG A 208 -3.20 -12.92 15.89
N LYS A 209 -4.04 -13.80 15.34
CA LYS A 209 -3.97 -15.25 15.53
C LYS A 209 -3.34 -15.99 14.36
N VAL A 210 -2.81 -15.25 13.37
CA VAL A 210 -2.13 -15.83 12.21
C VAL A 210 -0.99 -16.72 12.67
N ARG A 211 -0.99 -17.95 12.21
CA ARG A 211 0.04 -18.97 12.48
C ARG A 211 1.27 -18.72 11.62
N GLY A 212 2.42 -19.20 12.07
CA GLY A 212 3.67 -19.02 11.33
C GLY A 212 4.19 -17.58 11.31
N PHE A 213 3.68 -16.72 12.21
CA PHE A 213 4.10 -15.32 12.28
C PHE A 213 5.59 -15.18 12.61
N VAL A 214 6.31 -14.40 11.81
CA VAL A 214 7.72 -14.04 11.99
C VAL A 214 7.81 -12.51 12.00
N GLN A 215 8.32 -11.95 13.10
CA GLN A 215 8.36 -10.50 13.31
C GLN A 215 9.18 -9.79 12.23
N GLU A 216 10.37 -10.29 11.92
CA GLU A 216 11.27 -9.69 10.92
C GLU A 216 10.61 -9.63 9.52
N THR A 217 9.93 -10.71 9.12
CA THR A 217 9.17 -10.74 7.86
C THR A 217 8.01 -9.74 7.88
N TRP A 218 7.31 -9.65 9.01
CA TRP A 218 6.23 -8.71 9.19
C TRP A 218 6.71 -7.26 9.11
N ASP A 219 7.78 -6.92 9.79
CA ASP A 219 8.34 -5.56 9.81
C ASP A 219 8.83 -5.12 8.42
N ALA A 220 9.32 -6.05 7.61
CA ALA A 220 9.73 -5.78 6.24
C ALA A 220 8.54 -5.55 5.28
N GLU A 221 7.37 -6.15 5.55
CA GLU A 221 6.27 -6.24 4.58
C GLU A 221 5.04 -5.41 4.98
N CYS A 222 4.84 -5.14 6.26
CA CYS A 222 3.58 -4.59 6.77
C CYS A 222 3.23 -3.22 6.18
N TYR A 223 4.21 -2.35 5.94
CA TYR A 223 3.95 -1.04 5.35
C TYR A 223 3.45 -1.16 3.91
N GLY A 224 4.09 -1.99 3.08
CA GLY A 224 3.64 -2.24 1.71
C GLY A 224 2.22 -2.83 1.65
N MET A 225 1.89 -3.71 2.61
CA MET A 225 0.52 -4.25 2.72
C MET A 225 -0.50 -3.20 3.12
N MET A 226 -0.13 -2.28 4.01
CA MET A 226 -1.01 -1.16 4.38
C MET A 226 -1.23 -0.25 3.18
N TYR A 227 -0.17 0.09 2.46
CA TYR A 227 -0.27 0.90 1.25
C TYR A 227 -1.20 0.24 0.21
N ASN A 228 -1.08 -1.07 -0.03
CA ASN A 228 -1.98 -1.81 -0.92
C ASN A 228 -3.44 -1.75 -0.45
N ALA A 229 -3.68 -1.85 0.85
CA ALA A 229 -5.03 -1.76 1.39
C ALA A 229 -5.65 -0.36 1.22
N VAL A 230 -4.84 0.70 1.40
CA VAL A 230 -5.23 2.10 1.15
C VAL A 230 -5.46 2.34 -0.35
N GLN A 231 -4.58 1.84 -1.20
CA GLN A 231 -4.73 1.94 -2.66
C GLN A 231 -6.00 1.23 -3.14
N CYS A 232 -6.24 0.00 -2.71
CA CYS A 232 -7.47 -0.72 -2.99
C CYS A 232 -8.70 0.08 -2.56
N LYS A 233 -8.66 0.68 -1.37
CA LYS A 233 -9.74 1.55 -0.90
C LYS A 233 -9.93 2.78 -1.80
N ALA A 234 -8.86 3.43 -2.25
CA ALA A 234 -8.93 4.57 -3.17
C ALA A 234 -9.53 4.18 -4.53
N GLU A 235 -9.35 2.93 -4.94
CA GLU A 235 -9.89 2.41 -6.18
C GLU A 235 -11.41 2.21 -6.13
N TYR A 236 -11.93 1.67 -5.03
CA TYR A 236 -13.33 1.27 -4.92
C TYR A 236 -14.21 2.21 -4.10
N ASP A 237 -13.66 2.96 -3.14
CA ASP A 237 -14.40 3.88 -2.27
C ASP A 237 -14.32 5.32 -2.80
N MET A 238 -15.35 5.73 -3.52
CA MET A 238 -15.45 7.07 -4.11
C MET A 238 -15.46 8.18 -3.05
N GLU A 239 -16.06 7.94 -1.88
CA GLU A 239 -16.11 8.91 -0.79
C GLU A 239 -14.73 9.13 -0.18
N PHE A 240 -14.00 8.05 0.09
CA PHE A 240 -12.61 8.11 0.54
C PHE A 240 -11.74 8.86 -0.49
N ARG A 241 -11.81 8.47 -1.76
CA ARG A 241 -11.01 9.10 -2.83
C ARG A 241 -11.31 10.58 -2.97
N SER A 242 -12.58 10.97 -3.00
CA SER A 242 -12.98 12.37 -3.11
C SER A 242 -12.52 13.19 -1.91
N LEU A 243 -12.54 12.61 -0.72
CA LEU A 243 -12.08 13.28 0.49
C LEU A 243 -10.55 13.40 0.50
N LEU A 244 -9.82 12.35 0.12
CA LEU A 244 -8.36 12.33 0.04
C LEU A 244 -7.82 13.40 -0.93
N LEU A 245 -8.49 13.56 -2.08
CA LEU A 245 -8.14 14.53 -3.12
C LEU A 245 -8.76 15.91 -2.89
N SER A 246 -9.46 16.13 -1.79
CA SER A 246 -10.11 17.42 -1.51
C SER A 246 -9.07 18.54 -1.36
N PRO A 247 -9.26 19.68 -2.02
CA PRO A 247 -8.41 20.87 -1.86
C PRO A 247 -8.22 21.30 -0.40
N LYS A 248 -9.18 20.95 0.48
CA LYS A 248 -9.10 21.22 1.92
C LYS A 248 -7.88 20.57 2.57
N TYR A 249 -7.43 19.43 2.07
CA TYR A 249 -6.31 18.67 2.64
C TYR A 249 -5.05 18.72 1.77
N ALA A 250 -5.07 19.54 0.71
CA ALA A 250 -3.92 19.69 -0.18
C ALA A 250 -2.67 20.16 0.60
N GLY A 251 -1.60 19.39 0.49
CA GLY A 251 -0.33 19.65 1.18
C GLY A 251 -0.33 19.34 2.68
N MET A 252 -1.42 18.76 3.23
CA MET A 252 -1.46 18.33 4.63
C MET A 252 -0.93 16.91 4.80
N THR A 253 -0.33 16.64 5.95
CA THR A 253 0.00 15.29 6.40
C THR A 253 -1.18 14.71 7.17
N PHE A 254 -1.69 13.56 6.74
CA PHE A 254 -2.72 12.83 7.47
C PHE A 254 -2.16 12.17 8.72
N VAL A 255 -2.92 12.19 9.81
CA VAL A 255 -2.46 11.66 11.09
C VAL A 255 -3.58 10.91 11.81
N GLU A 256 -3.41 9.58 11.91
CA GLU A 256 -4.28 8.82 12.79
C GLU A 256 -3.93 9.13 14.25
N ALA A 257 -4.88 9.71 14.98
CA ALA A 257 -4.66 10.22 16.32
C ALA A 257 -5.35 9.35 17.37
N THR A 258 -4.61 8.37 17.90
CA THR A 258 -5.05 7.51 19.01
C THR A 258 -3.89 7.07 19.89
N HIS A 259 -4.10 7.08 21.21
CA HIS A 259 -3.13 6.57 22.19
C HIS A 259 -3.05 5.04 22.23
N ARG A 260 -3.90 4.34 21.45
CA ARG A 260 -3.98 2.87 21.45
C ARG A 260 -3.05 2.22 20.43
N ASP A 261 -2.43 3.02 19.56
CA ASP A 261 -1.57 2.53 18.50
C ASP A 261 -0.39 3.50 18.32
N VAL A 262 0.82 2.98 18.45
CA VAL A 262 2.06 3.76 18.27
C VAL A 262 2.81 3.38 17.00
N ILE A 263 2.27 2.45 16.23
CA ILE A 263 2.83 2.02 14.93
C ILE A 263 2.06 2.74 13.81
N TRP A 264 0.76 2.47 13.71
CA TRP A 264 -0.08 3.01 12.63
C TRP A 264 -0.56 4.43 12.93
N ALA A 265 -0.64 4.80 14.20
CA ALA A 265 -1.05 6.13 14.66
C ALA A 265 0.11 6.89 15.33
N ASN A 266 -0.16 8.15 15.71
CA ASN A 266 0.82 9.01 16.37
C ASN A 266 0.95 8.80 17.90
N GLY A 267 0.14 7.92 18.49
CA GLY A 267 0.17 7.61 19.93
C GLY A 267 -0.51 8.65 20.83
N LEU A 268 -1.20 9.63 20.28
CA LEU A 268 -1.91 10.71 21.01
C LEU A 268 -3.37 10.79 20.59
N SER A 269 -4.25 11.25 21.46
CA SER A 269 -5.60 11.64 21.06
C SER A 269 -5.57 12.87 20.15
N ILE A 270 -6.66 13.13 19.39
CA ILE A 270 -6.77 14.34 18.56
C ILE A 270 -6.52 15.60 19.38
N LYS A 271 -7.09 15.69 20.59
CA LYS A 271 -6.91 16.84 21.47
C LYS A 271 -5.43 17.05 21.82
N GLN A 272 -4.75 16.02 22.30
CA GLN A 272 -3.32 16.07 22.63
C GLN A 272 -2.45 16.38 21.40
N SER A 273 -2.82 15.83 20.24
CA SER A 273 -2.10 16.10 18.99
C SER A 273 -2.18 17.57 18.57
N MET A 274 -3.35 18.20 18.76
CA MET A 274 -3.54 19.63 18.51
C MET A 274 -2.81 20.52 19.53
N GLU A 275 -2.68 20.06 20.78
CA GLU A 275 -2.02 20.83 21.86
C GLU A 275 -0.48 20.71 21.75
N LEU A 276 0.05 19.53 21.43
CA LEU A 276 1.49 19.23 21.49
C LEU A 276 2.18 19.30 20.14
N GLY A 277 1.43 19.34 19.05
CA GLY A 277 1.97 19.32 17.68
C GLY A 277 2.80 18.08 17.38
N ARG A 278 3.63 18.14 16.33
CA ARG A 278 4.49 17.03 15.90
C ARG A 278 5.50 16.59 16.97
N ALA A 279 5.98 17.53 17.78
CA ALA A 279 6.99 17.26 18.81
C ALA A 279 6.49 16.32 19.92
N GLY A 280 5.16 16.28 20.13
CA GLY A 280 4.56 15.40 21.14
C GLY A 280 4.29 13.97 20.68
N TRP A 281 4.50 13.65 19.41
CA TRP A 281 4.19 12.30 18.90
C TRP A 281 5.12 11.25 19.51
N ILE A 282 4.51 10.16 19.95
CA ILE A 282 5.21 8.99 20.47
C ILE A 282 5.09 7.80 19.51
N GLY A 283 4.23 7.88 18.49
CA GLY A 283 4.00 6.87 17.48
C GLY A 283 4.51 7.28 16.10
N GLN A 284 4.60 6.30 15.21
CA GLN A 284 5.20 6.43 13.88
C GLN A 284 4.26 7.01 12.83
N ASN A 285 2.92 6.90 13.05
CA ASN A 285 1.89 7.33 12.10
C ASN A 285 2.04 6.69 10.70
N LEU A 286 2.31 5.39 10.63
CA LEU A 286 2.50 4.71 9.35
C LEU A 286 1.24 4.71 8.47
N LEU A 287 0.02 4.72 9.05
CA LEU A 287 -1.20 4.85 8.27
C LEU A 287 -1.27 6.23 7.59
N GLY A 288 -0.96 7.30 8.32
CA GLY A 288 -0.94 8.64 7.73
C GLY A 288 0.12 8.83 6.65
N GLN A 289 1.20 8.04 6.68
CA GLN A 289 2.21 8.02 5.62
C GLN A 289 1.75 7.22 4.39
N ALA A 290 0.86 6.26 4.57
CA ALA A 290 0.29 5.46 3.49
C ALA A 290 -0.87 6.17 2.77
N LEU A 291 -1.48 7.19 3.41
CA LEU A 291 -2.53 8.06 2.85
C LEU A 291 -1.93 9.18 2.00
#